data_01936eea2cc432df1fc71e29988f383c
#
_entry.id   01936eea2cc432df1fc71e29988f383c
#
_cell.length_a   1.000
_cell.length_b   1.000
_cell.length_c   1.000
_cell.angle_alpha   90.00
_cell.angle_beta   90.00
_cell.angle_gamma   90.00
#
_symmetry.space_group_name_H-M   'P 1'
#
loop_
_entity.id
_entity.type
_entity.pdbx_description
1 polymer ?
#
loop_
_entity_poly.entity_id
_entity_poly.type
_entity_poly.pdbx_seq_one_letter_code
_entity_poly.pdbx_strand_id
1 'polypeptide(L)'
;ADYAGKDVRGKLVLTSSGPEPVVPLAITRFGAAGIVSYTQNQKTAWWKEDENLIRWGHLGSFSPVNTFCFMVSLKQARDFQQRMARGQAVTLHARVKATRRIGQYDFVTAVIKGTDPQLSQQEIVFTCHLDHQRPGANDNASGSVTILEVARTLQRLIAEGRLPRPARTIRFIWGPEI
;
A
#
# COMPACT_ATOMS: atom_id res chain seq x y z
N ALA A 1 -23.12 -4.56 17.23
CA ALA A 1 -24.15 -5.44 16.64
C ALA A 1 -23.53 -6.71 16.06
N ASP A 2 -22.45 -6.62 15.28
CA ASP A 2 -21.92 -7.76 14.49
C ASP A 2 -21.33 -8.90 15.34
N TYR A 3 -20.91 -8.61 16.56
CA TYR A 3 -20.34 -9.59 17.50
C TYR A 3 -21.31 -10.08 18.57
N ALA A 4 -22.55 -9.52 18.61
CA ALA A 4 -23.54 -9.90 19.63
C ALA A 4 -23.90 -11.38 19.50
N GLY A 5 -23.78 -12.14 20.60
CA GLY A 5 -24.07 -13.56 20.64
C GLY A 5 -23.08 -14.47 19.91
N LYS A 6 -21.92 -13.93 19.44
CA LYS A 6 -20.90 -14.70 18.73
C LYS A 6 -19.64 -14.82 19.59
N ASP A 7 -19.18 -16.04 19.78
CA ASP A 7 -17.84 -16.29 20.30
C ASP A 7 -16.84 -16.32 19.14
N VAL A 8 -15.98 -15.29 19.08
CA VAL A 8 -14.96 -15.16 18.04
C VAL A 8 -13.54 -15.39 18.56
N ARG A 9 -13.39 -15.69 19.84
CA ARG A 9 -12.09 -15.94 20.47
C ARG A 9 -11.36 -17.08 19.77
N GLY A 10 -10.13 -16.81 19.32
CA GLY A 10 -9.31 -17.77 18.60
C GLY A 10 -9.77 -18.12 17.19
N LYS A 11 -10.83 -17.46 16.68
CA LYS A 11 -11.36 -17.69 15.32
C LYS A 11 -10.88 -16.62 14.36
N LEU A 12 -11.04 -16.87 13.06
CA LEU A 12 -10.83 -15.86 12.02
C LEU A 12 -12.13 -15.07 11.79
N VAL A 13 -12.03 -13.77 11.67
CA VAL A 13 -13.16 -12.89 11.37
C VAL A 13 -13.18 -12.62 9.86
N LEU A 14 -14.26 -13.03 9.19
CA LEU A 14 -14.53 -12.69 7.79
C LEU A 14 -15.23 -11.34 7.73
N THR A 15 -14.68 -10.39 6.98
CA THR A 15 -15.19 -9.01 6.91
C THR A 15 -15.12 -8.41 5.52
N SER A 16 -16.08 -7.51 5.21
CA SER A 16 -16.05 -6.65 4.02
C SER A 16 -15.28 -5.35 4.21
N SER A 17 -14.90 -5.01 5.44
CA SER A 17 -14.06 -3.85 5.74
C SER A 17 -12.59 -4.15 5.49
N GLY A 18 -11.79 -3.10 5.28
CA GLY A 18 -10.33 -3.23 5.33
C GLY A 18 -9.88 -3.86 6.64
N PRO A 19 -8.72 -4.52 6.67
CA PRO A 19 -8.28 -5.25 7.87
C PRO A 19 -8.06 -4.34 9.08
N GLU A 20 -7.38 -3.21 8.89
CA GLU A 20 -6.96 -2.34 10.00
C GLU A 20 -8.11 -1.81 10.87
N PRO A 21 -9.22 -1.26 10.33
CA PRO A 21 -10.35 -0.81 11.13
C PRO A 21 -11.03 -1.91 11.96
N VAL A 22 -10.80 -3.18 11.63
CA VAL A 22 -11.40 -4.32 12.31
C VAL A 22 -10.59 -4.75 13.54
N VAL A 23 -9.29 -4.47 13.58
CA VAL A 23 -8.37 -4.88 14.65
C VAL A 23 -8.86 -4.48 16.06
N PRO A 24 -9.27 -3.24 16.35
CA PRO A 24 -9.65 -2.85 17.71
C PRO A 24 -10.79 -3.68 18.28
N LEU A 25 -11.77 -4.02 17.47
CA LEU A 25 -12.90 -4.83 17.94
C LEU A 25 -12.60 -6.32 17.86
N ALA A 26 -12.26 -6.84 16.68
CA ALA A 26 -12.11 -8.27 16.47
C ALA A 26 -10.98 -8.86 17.31
N ILE A 27 -9.81 -8.24 17.25
CA ILE A 27 -8.59 -8.79 17.85
C ILE A 27 -8.46 -8.31 19.29
N THR A 28 -8.41 -7.00 19.50
CA THR A 28 -8.12 -6.45 20.84
C THR A 28 -9.23 -6.71 21.83
N ARG A 29 -10.47 -6.46 21.44
CA ARG A 29 -11.62 -6.60 22.36
C ARG A 29 -12.15 -8.02 22.46
N PHE A 30 -12.31 -8.71 21.35
CA PHE A 30 -12.98 -10.01 21.28
C PHE A 30 -12.04 -11.21 21.12
N GLY A 31 -10.73 -10.99 20.95
CA GLY A 31 -9.72 -12.03 20.98
C GLY A 31 -9.73 -12.97 19.76
N ALA A 32 -10.18 -12.48 18.59
CA ALA A 32 -10.04 -13.24 17.35
C ALA A 32 -8.56 -13.47 17.02
N ALA A 33 -8.25 -14.57 16.36
CA ALA A 33 -6.88 -14.94 15.99
C ALA A 33 -6.35 -14.15 14.80
N GLY A 34 -7.22 -13.80 13.85
CA GLY A 34 -6.83 -13.09 12.64
C GLY A 34 -8.03 -12.64 11.84
N ILE A 35 -7.75 -11.98 10.70
CA ILE A 35 -8.74 -11.36 9.85
C ILE A 35 -8.64 -11.94 8.44
N VAL A 36 -9.80 -12.22 7.84
CA VAL A 36 -9.96 -12.52 6.41
C VAL A 36 -10.83 -11.43 5.82
N SER A 37 -10.28 -10.61 4.95
CA SER A 37 -10.99 -9.47 4.39
C SER A 37 -11.25 -9.66 2.89
N TYR A 38 -12.45 -9.29 2.47
CA TYR A 38 -12.86 -9.21 1.07
C TYR A 38 -13.29 -7.81 0.69
N THR A 39 -12.61 -6.80 1.25
CA THR A 39 -12.86 -5.39 0.93
C THR A 39 -12.92 -5.17 -0.57
N GLN A 40 -14.02 -4.54 -1.01
CA GLN A 40 -14.24 -4.15 -2.39
C GLN A 40 -14.39 -2.63 -2.47
N ASN A 41 -13.66 -2.00 -3.38
CA ASN A 41 -13.77 -0.57 -3.61
C ASN A 41 -14.44 -0.28 -4.96
N GLN A 42 -15.67 -0.75 -5.11
CA GLN A 42 -16.37 -0.67 -6.39
C GLN A 42 -17.02 0.69 -6.64
N LYS A 43 -17.30 1.44 -5.58
CA LYS A 43 -17.96 2.74 -5.70
C LYS A 43 -17.13 3.79 -6.46
N THR A 44 -15.81 3.65 -6.44
CA THR A 44 -14.87 4.55 -7.12
C THR A 44 -14.31 3.98 -8.41
N ALA A 45 -14.52 2.69 -8.68
CA ALA A 45 -14.08 2.05 -9.89
C ALA A 45 -15.05 2.35 -11.04
N TRP A 46 -14.54 2.80 -12.14
CA TRP A 46 -15.34 3.06 -13.36
C TRP A 46 -15.63 1.77 -14.17
N TRP A 47 -14.98 0.66 -13.82
CA TRP A 47 -15.23 -0.69 -14.37
C TRP A 47 -16.14 -1.48 -13.44
N LYS A 48 -16.76 -2.50 -13.98
CA LYS A 48 -17.62 -3.41 -13.21
C LYS A 48 -16.82 -4.19 -12.16
N GLU A 49 -17.53 -4.63 -11.11
CA GLU A 49 -16.94 -5.47 -10.07
C GLU A 49 -16.39 -6.77 -10.65
N ASP A 50 -15.13 -7.05 -10.35
CA ASP A 50 -14.50 -8.34 -10.62
C ASP A 50 -14.50 -9.17 -9.34
N GLU A 51 -15.35 -10.20 -9.32
CA GLU A 51 -15.50 -11.10 -8.17
C GLU A 51 -14.24 -11.92 -7.86
N ASN A 52 -13.33 -12.05 -8.80
CA ASN A 52 -12.07 -12.79 -8.64
C ASN A 52 -10.93 -11.89 -8.15
N LEU A 53 -11.09 -10.58 -8.20
CA LEU A 53 -10.07 -9.64 -7.80
C LEU A 53 -9.83 -9.70 -6.30
N ILE A 54 -8.57 -9.86 -5.91
CA ILE A 54 -8.10 -9.69 -4.54
C ILE A 54 -7.60 -8.26 -4.40
N ARG A 55 -8.26 -7.49 -3.55
CA ARG A 55 -7.88 -6.10 -3.27
C ARG A 55 -6.68 -6.02 -2.37
N TRP A 56 -5.98 -4.93 -2.48
CA TRP A 56 -4.93 -4.56 -1.57
C TRP A 56 -5.50 -4.27 -0.17
N GLY A 57 -4.75 -4.65 0.85
CA GLY A 57 -5.09 -4.39 2.24
C GLY A 57 -3.89 -4.64 3.14
N HIS A 58 -3.82 -3.92 4.24
CA HIS A 58 -2.73 -4.00 5.19
C HIS A 58 -3.21 -3.90 6.65
N LEU A 59 -2.33 -4.25 7.55
CA LEU A 59 -2.38 -3.96 8.97
C LEU A 59 -1.37 -2.86 9.27
N GLY A 60 -1.67 -1.99 10.22
CA GLY A 60 -0.75 -0.92 10.61
C GLY A 60 0.63 -1.46 10.99
N SER A 61 1.66 -0.96 10.33
CA SER A 61 3.05 -1.44 10.50
C SER A 61 3.56 -1.32 11.92
N PHE A 62 3.07 -0.33 12.66
CA PHE A 62 3.45 -0.05 14.03
C PHE A 62 2.41 -0.50 15.07
N SER A 63 1.40 -1.26 14.64
CA SER A 63 0.41 -1.81 15.58
C SER A 63 1.10 -2.68 16.63
N PRO A 64 0.85 -2.46 17.93
CA PRO A 64 1.38 -3.31 18.99
C PRO A 64 0.69 -4.68 19.03
N VAL A 65 -0.40 -4.84 18.28
CA VAL A 65 -1.21 -6.05 18.28
C VAL A 65 -0.59 -7.09 17.37
N ASN A 66 -0.28 -8.26 17.93
CA ASN A 66 0.24 -9.39 17.17
C ASN A 66 -0.92 -10.14 16.52
N THR A 67 -1.18 -9.87 15.25
CA THR A 67 -2.22 -10.52 14.46
C THR A 67 -1.81 -10.60 12.98
N PHE A 68 -2.65 -11.22 12.17
CA PHE A 68 -2.43 -11.35 10.74
C PHE A 68 -3.74 -11.13 9.97
N CYS A 69 -3.61 -10.82 8.69
CA CYS A 69 -4.74 -10.78 7.78
C CYS A 69 -4.42 -11.44 6.44
N PHE A 70 -5.47 -11.97 5.82
CA PHE A 70 -5.45 -12.38 4.41
C PHE A 70 -6.54 -11.65 3.66
N MET A 71 -6.19 -11.16 2.48
CA MET A 71 -7.15 -10.63 1.54
C MET A 71 -7.63 -11.77 0.63
N VAL A 72 -8.93 -11.86 0.44
CA VAL A 72 -9.56 -12.86 -0.44
C VAL A 72 -10.47 -12.19 -1.46
N SER A 73 -10.79 -12.88 -2.55
CA SER A 73 -11.73 -12.36 -3.53
C SER A 73 -13.18 -12.40 -3.00
N LEU A 74 -14.04 -11.59 -3.60
CA LEU A 74 -15.47 -11.61 -3.28
C LEU A 74 -16.10 -13.00 -3.53
N LYS A 75 -15.68 -13.67 -4.59
CA LYS A 75 -16.12 -15.03 -4.90
C LYS A 75 -15.79 -16.02 -3.78
N GLN A 76 -14.56 -15.98 -3.26
CA GLN A 76 -14.15 -16.84 -2.13
C GLN A 76 -14.92 -16.49 -0.85
N ALA A 77 -15.11 -15.21 -0.57
CA ALA A 77 -15.87 -14.78 0.59
C ALA A 77 -17.33 -15.24 0.54
N ARG A 78 -17.96 -15.16 -0.63
CA ARG A 78 -19.33 -15.68 -0.86
C ARG A 78 -19.41 -17.19 -0.64
N ASP A 79 -18.44 -17.97 -1.10
CA ASP A 79 -18.37 -19.42 -0.83
C ASP A 79 -18.30 -19.69 0.68
N PHE A 80 -17.43 -18.99 1.41
CA PHE A 80 -17.33 -19.13 2.86
C PHE A 80 -18.65 -18.77 3.56
N GLN A 81 -19.27 -17.67 3.18
CA GLN A 81 -20.57 -17.25 3.72
C GLN A 81 -21.68 -18.27 3.46
N GLN A 82 -21.75 -18.81 2.25
CA GLN A 82 -22.73 -19.84 1.88
C GLN A 82 -22.55 -21.13 2.68
N ARG A 83 -21.32 -21.58 2.88
CA ARG A 83 -21.02 -22.75 3.73
C ARG A 83 -21.45 -22.52 5.17
N MET A 84 -21.08 -21.38 5.74
CA MET A 84 -21.48 -21.02 7.10
C MET A 84 -23.00 -20.91 7.24
N ALA A 85 -23.69 -20.35 6.26
CA ALA A 85 -25.16 -20.25 6.26
C ALA A 85 -25.83 -21.64 6.22
N ARG A 86 -25.18 -22.65 5.67
CA ARG A 86 -25.63 -24.06 5.67
C ARG A 86 -25.22 -24.82 6.96
N GLY A 87 -24.66 -24.13 7.93
CA GLY A 87 -24.17 -24.76 9.17
C GLY A 87 -22.85 -25.53 9.03
N GLN A 88 -22.16 -25.39 7.90
CA GLN A 88 -20.87 -26.06 7.69
C GLN A 88 -19.75 -25.29 8.41
N ALA A 89 -18.88 -26.01 9.09
CA ALA A 89 -17.65 -25.43 9.62
C ALA A 89 -16.68 -25.09 8.49
N VAL A 90 -16.17 -23.86 8.48
CA VAL A 90 -15.11 -23.43 7.55
C VAL A 90 -13.81 -23.34 8.34
N THR A 91 -12.86 -24.21 8.05
CA THR A 91 -11.53 -24.20 8.64
C THR A 91 -10.50 -23.74 7.61
N LEU A 92 -9.67 -22.77 7.99
CA LEU A 92 -8.58 -22.28 7.17
C LEU A 92 -7.25 -22.66 7.83
N HIS A 93 -6.31 -23.15 7.01
CA HIS A 93 -4.93 -23.34 7.45
C HIS A 93 -4.13 -22.09 7.11
N ALA A 94 -3.67 -21.37 8.12
CA ALA A 94 -2.88 -20.17 7.95
C ALA A 94 -1.45 -20.39 8.51
N ARG A 95 -0.44 -20.10 7.69
CA ARG A 95 0.95 -20.09 8.12
C ARG A 95 1.54 -18.72 7.82
N VAL A 96 1.84 -17.97 8.89
CA VAL A 96 2.47 -16.65 8.79
C VAL A 96 3.86 -16.74 9.43
N LYS A 97 4.88 -16.34 8.69
CA LYS A 97 6.25 -16.17 9.18
C LYS A 97 6.68 -14.76 8.83
N ALA A 98 6.56 -13.88 9.81
CA ALA A 98 6.94 -12.47 9.66
C ALA A 98 7.64 -12.01 10.93
N THR A 99 8.58 -11.10 10.79
CA THR A 99 9.30 -10.47 11.90
C THR A 99 9.37 -8.97 11.66
N ARG A 100 9.39 -8.20 12.75
CA ARG A 100 9.73 -6.79 12.71
C ARG A 100 11.16 -6.61 13.15
N ARG A 101 11.90 -5.77 12.42
CA ARG A 101 13.28 -5.45 12.75
C ARG A 101 13.55 -3.99 12.41
N ILE A 102 14.54 -3.41 13.06
CA ILE A 102 15.10 -2.13 12.63
C ILE A 102 15.72 -2.33 11.25
N GLY A 103 15.42 -1.44 10.34
CA GLY A 103 15.94 -1.43 8.97
C GLY A 103 16.37 -0.02 8.58
N GLN A 104 16.84 0.11 7.35
CA GLN A 104 17.19 1.39 6.73
C GLN A 104 16.37 1.53 5.46
N TYR A 105 16.02 2.77 5.14
CA TYR A 105 15.44 3.15 3.87
C TYR A 105 16.50 3.90 3.06
N ASP A 106 16.72 3.48 1.85
CA ASP A 106 17.61 4.15 0.92
C ASP A 106 16.81 5.05 -0.02
N PHE A 107 17.22 6.31 -0.11
CA PHE A 107 16.65 7.29 -1.03
C PHE A 107 17.63 7.57 -2.15
N VAL A 108 17.24 7.28 -3.37
CA VAL A 108 18.00 7.70 -4.55
C VAL A 108 17.66 9.17 -4.83
N THR A 109 18.67 10.03 -4.94
CA THR A 109 18.43 11.45 -5.23
C THR A 109 19.33 11.96 -6.35
N ALA A 110 18.81 12.91 -7.12
CA ALA A 110 19.57 13.68 -8.08
C ALA A 110 19.27 15.17 -7.91
N VAL A 111 20.24 16.03 -8.19
CA VAL A 111 20.11 17.47 -7.96
C VAL A 111 20.66 18.28 -9.14
N ILE A 112 19.87 19.22 -9.64
CA ILE A 112 20.34 20.30 -10.52
C ILE A 112 20.38 21.56 -9.68
N LYS A 113 21.58 21.98 -9.30
CA LYS A 113 21.76 23.16 -8.43
C LYS A 113 21.34 24.46 -9.14
N GLY A 114 20.60 25.28 -8.42
CA GLY A 114 20.25 26.63 -8.82
C GLY A 114 21.45 27.56 -8.89
N THR A 115 21.31 28.64 -9.65
CA THR A 115 22.38 29.63 -9.89
C THR A 115 22.16 30.97 -9.20
N ASP A 116 20.93 31.26 -8.77
CA ASP A 116 20.62 32.50 -8.06
C ASP A 116 21.13 32.43 -6.60
N PRO A 117 21.85 33.45 -6.10
CA PRO A 117 22.43 33.42 -4.76
C PRO A 117 21.41 33.25 -3.62
N GLN A 118 20.17 33.72 -3.79
CA GLN A 118 19.11 33.63 -2.79
C GLN A 118 18.14 32.50 -3.09
N LEU A 119 17.69 32.40 -4.34
CA LEU A 119 16.68 31.41 -4.74
C LEU A 119 17.23 29.98 -4.80
N SER A 120 18.53 29.78 -4.98
CA SER A 120 19.14 28.46 -4.99
C SER A 120 19.03 27.70 -3.66
N GLN A 121 18.71 28.41 -2.57
CA GLN A 121 18.40 27.79 -1.27
C GLN A 121 16.98 27.17 -1.23
N GLN A 122 16.13 27.53 -2.18
CA GLN A 122 14.80 26.96 -2.35
C GLN A 122 14.87 25.79 -3.32
N GLU A 123 14.10 24.73 -3.03
CA GLU A 123 14.07 23.54 -3.88
C GLU A 123 12.70 23.35 -4.54
N ILE A 124 12.72 22.99 -5.82
CA ILE A 124 11.60 22.40 -6.53
C ILE A 124 11.82 20.88 -6.48
N VAL A 125 10.90 20.15 -5.86
CA VAL A 125 11.07 18.72 -5.64
C VAL A 125 10.14 17.93 -6.56
N PHE A 126 10.72 16.97 -7.29
CA PHE A 126 10.01 15.90 -7.97
C PHE A 126 10.21 14.62 -7.17
N THR A 127 9.13 13.94 -6.80
CA THR A 127 9.22 12.72 -6.00
C THR A 127 8.31 11.63 -6.53
N CYS A 128 8.73 10.39 -6.34
CA CYS A 128 7.90 9.21 -6.54
C CYS A 128 8.39 8.09 -5.63
N HIS A 129 7.56 7.07 -5.43
CA HIS A 129 8.02 5.84 -4.81
C HIS A 129 8.61 4.87 -5.85
N LEU A 130 9.64 4.15 -5.45
CA LEU A 130 10.36 3.19 -6.27
C LEU A 130 10.00 1.74 -5.95
N ASP A 131 9.52 1.52 -4.74
CA ASP A 131 9.13 0.20 -4.24
C ASP A 131 7.68 -0.16 -4.58
N HIS A 132 7.41 -1.45 -4.62
CA HIS A 132 6.06 -2.03 -4.71
C HIS A 132 6.12 -3.51 -4.34
N GLN A 133 5.01 -4.08 -3.82
CA GLN A 133 4.96 -5.50 -3.45
C GLN A 133 5.01 -6.45 -4.65
N ARG A 134 4.68 -5.97 -5.85
CA ARG A 134 4.64 -6.73 -7.11
C ARG A 134 5.08 -5.84 -8.26
N PRO A 135 5.52 -6.40 -9.39
CA PRO A 135 5.76 -5.61 -10.59
C PRO A 135 4.51 -4.81 -10.98
N GLY A 136 4.67 -3.49 -11.10
CA GLY A 136 3.58 -2.58 -11.42
C GLY A 136 4.00 -1.57 -12.48
N ALA A 137 3.39 -1.62 -13.67
CA ALA A 137 3.68 -0.69 -14.75
C ALA A 137 3.23 0.73 -14.40
N ASN A 138 2.00 0.88 -13.91
CA ASN A 138 1.47 2.19 -13.48
C ASN A 138 1.88 2.52 -12.04
N ASP A 139 1.89 1.55 -11.15
CA ASP A 139 2.22 1.70 -9.74
C ASP A 139 3.50 0.93 -9.40
N ASN A 140 4.72 1.50 -9.46
CA ASN A 140 4.95 2.88 -9.89
C ASN A 140 6.13 3.00 -10.88
N ALA A 141 6.28 2.04 -11.80
CA ALA A 141 7.33 2.13 -12.81
C ALA A 141 7.14 3.38 -13.69
N SER A 142 5.90 3.73 -14.06
CA SER A 142 5.62 4.91 -14.88
C SER A 142 6.02 6.22 -14.18
N GLY A 143 5.73 6.39 -12.89
CA GLY A 143 6.14 7.55 -12.12
C GLY A 143 7.67 7.65 -12.01
N SER A 144 8.31 6.53 -11.71
CA SER A 144 9.77 6.45 -11.56
C SER A 144 10.51 6.82 -12.85
N VAL A 145 10.10 6.28 -13.99
CA VAL A 145 10.75 6.61 -15.27
C VAL A 145 10.40 8.01 -15.77
N THR A 146 9.21 8.52 -15.43
CA THR A 146 8.82 9.88 -15.80
C THR A 146 9.74 10.92 -15.18
N ILE A 147 9.95 10.89 -13.88
CA ILE A 147 10.83 11.87 -13.23
C ILE A 147 12.32 11.64 -13.58
N LEU A 148 12.72 10.41 -13.88
CA LEU A 148 14.05 10.12 -14.39
C LEU A 148 14.27 10.76 -15.76
N GLU A 149 13.29 10.65 -16.66
CA GLU A 149 13.37 11.25 -18.00
C GLU A 149 13.32 12.78 -17.93
N VAL A 150 12.56 13.36 -17.02
CA VAL A 150 12.58 14.80 -16.74
C VAL A 150 13.97 15.24 -16.29
N ALA A 151 14.58 14.55 -15.33
CA ALA A 151 15.92 14.86 -14.84
C ALA A 151 16.96 14.76 -15.96
N ARG A 152 16.94 13.67 -16.73
CA ARG A 152 17.84 13.43 -17.84
C ARG A 152 17.71 14.51 -18.93
N THR A 153 16.47 14.85 -19.29
CA THR A 153 16.19 15.83 -20.32
C THR A 153 16.62 17.23 -19.91
N LEU A 154 16.30 17.66 -18.70
CA LEU A 154 16.74 18.96 -18.17
C LEU A 154 18.27 19.05 -18.16
N GLN A 155 18.95 18.04 -17.61
CA GLN A 155 20.40 18.03 -17.55
C GLN A 155 21.04 18.11 -18.94
N ARG A 156 20.49 17.36 -19.93
CA ARG A 156 20.96 17.40 -21.31
C ARG A 156 20.77 18.77 -21.96
N LEU A 157 19.57 19.36 -21.84
CA LEU A 157 19.28 20.67 -22.45
C LEU A 157 20.13 21.80 -21.85
N ILE A 158 20.42 21.70 -20.54
CA ILE A 158 21.34 22.64 -19.87
C ILE A 158 22.78 22.44 -20.39
N ALA A 159 23.23 21.19 -20.51
CA ALA A 159 24.57 20.88 -21.01
C ALA A 159 24.80 21.32 -22.48
N GLU A 160 23.74 21.20 -23.28
CA GLU A 160 23.74 21.67 -24.69
C GLU A 160 23.56 23.20 -24.84
N GLY A 161 23.41 23.93 -23.72
CA GLY A 161 23.17 25.40 -23.74
C GLY A 161 21.79 25.81 -24.30
N ARG A 162 20.86 24.87 -24.44
CA ARG A 162 19.49 25.10 -24.95
C ARG A 162 18.54 25.58 -23.86
N LEU A 163 18.86 25.33 -22.61
CA LEU A 163 18.18 25.90 -21.42
C LEU A 163 19.21 26.52 -20.51
N PRO A 164 18.90 27.68 -19.90
CA PRO A 164 19.73 28.21 -18.81
C PRO A 164 19.63 27.29 -17.59
N ARG A 165 20.64 27.33 -16.75
CA ARG A 165 20.54 26.70 -15.44
C ARG A 165 19.41 27.35 -14.63
N PRO A 166 18.65 26.58 -13.86
CA PRO A 166 17.55 27.13 -13.06
C PRO A 166 18.04 28.10 -12.00
N ALA A 167 17.24 29.09 -11.65
CA ALA A 167 17.52 29.96 -10.52
C ALA A 167 17.39 29.20 -9.18
N ARG A 168 16.34 28.35 -9.05
CA ARG A 168 16.12 27.46 -7.90
C ARG A 168 16.79 26.12 -8.11
N THR A 169 17.16 25.48 -7.03
CA THR A 169 17.59 24.08 -7.07
C THR A 169 16.43 23.15 -7.43
N ILE A 170 16.67 22.18 -8.29
CA ILE A 170 15.70 21.12 -8.60
C ILE A 170 16.24 19.83 -8.01
N ARG A 171 15.41 19.16 -7.20
CA ARG A 171 15.73 17.88 -6.59
C ARG A 171 14.77 16.80 -7.08
N PHE A 172 15.31 15.64 -7.40
CA PHE A 172 14.57 14.43 -7.72
C PHE A 172 14.79 13.42 -6.61
N ILE A 173 13.71 12.77 -6.17
CA ILE A 173 13.75 11.78 -5.08
C ILE A 173 12.96 10.55 -5.51
N TRP A 174 13.62 9.40 -5.46
CA TRP A 174 13.00 8.08 -5.58
C TRP A 174 13.11 7.41 -4.22
N GLY A 175 11.99 7.27 -3.54
CA GLY A 175 11.94 6.77 -2.17
C GLY A 175 11.03 5.57 -1.99
N PRO A 176 10.96 5.01 -0.80
CA PRO A 176 9.96 4.02 -0.45
C PRO A 176 8.61 4.68 -0.15
N GLU A 177 7.52 3.93 -0.41
CA GLU A 177 6.16 4.24 0.03
C GLU A 177 5.67 3.23 1.08
N ILE A 178 6.16 1.99 0.99
CA ILE A 178 5.65 0.84 1.75
C ILE A 178 6.66 0.39 2.80
#